data_4f296f09f619e9d64ef41748062d0680
#
_entry.id   4f296f09f619e9d64ef41748062d0680
#
_cell.length_a   1.000
_cell.length_b   1.000
_cell.length_c   1.000
_cell.angle_alpha   90.00
_cell.angle_beta   90.00
_cell.angle_gamma   90.00
#
_symmetry.space_group_name_H-M   'P 1'
#
loop_
_entity.id
_entity.type
_entity.pdbx_description
1 polymer ?
#
loop_
_entity_poly.entity_id
_entity_poly.type
_entity_poly.pdbx_seq_one_letter_code
_entity_poly.pdbx_strand_id
1 'polypeptide(L)'
;MKLNVNLGKDSYPIYIEQGILNKIKELISQVFTGAKIVIVSDDNVFPLYGEQLVNQLKDTYEVSTVVIPHGEPSKRFDILPSIYSQLLEAKITRTDLLIALGGGVIGDLAGFVASTYMRGIKFVQIPTSLLSQVDSSVGGKVAVDLPEGKNLVGAFKHPLLVLIDPLTLKTLDPHFITDGMGEVIKYGCIKDKALFDQLAGYRDFDDLYKDIDEIIYKCVDIKRDVVEKDLYDFGDRLCLNFGHTIGHSIEQHFHYEKYSHGEAVGIGMVAITRIAELKGLCEQGTTKRIEEALSHYNLPTHANVPTKELLKAIDLDKKNINSTLSFVLLKTIGEYYVHKDQKEMILEVEDI
;
A
#
# COMPACT_ATOMS: atom_id res chain seq x y z
N MET A 1 11.38 13.94 8.49
CA MET A 1 10.41 13.74 9.59
C MET A 1 10.58 12.33 10.15
N LYS A 2 10.09 12.05 11.36
CA LYS A 2 10.18 10.71 11.98
C LYS A 2 8.87 10.38 12.68
N LEU A 3 8.38 9.15 12.48
CA LEU A 3 7.28 8.53 13.20
C LEU A 3 7.76 7.24 13.87
N ASN A 4 7.10 6.82 14.94
CA ASN A 4 7.29 5.49 15.50
C ASN A 4 5.96 4.74 15.45
N VAL A 5 5.98 3.51 15.00
CA VAL A 5 4.85 2.57 15.10
C VAL A 5 5.05 1.78 16.39
N ASN A 6 4.13 1.94 17.35
CA ASN A 6 4.27 1.39 18.71
C ASN A 6 3.50 0.08 18.82
N LEU A 7 4.19 -1.04 18.66
CA LEU A 7 3.64 -2.41 18.69
C LEU A 7 4.36 -3.28 19.73
N GLY A 8 4.78 -2.68 20.84
CA GLY A 8 5.55 -3.38 21.87
C GLY A 8 6.91 -3.85 21.33
N LYS A 9 7.17 -5.15 21.35
CA LYS A 9 8.45 -5.73 20.86
C LYS A 9 8.65 -5.58 19.35
N ASP A 10 7.58 -5.39 18.59
CA ASP A 10 7.58 -5.27 17.14
C ASP A 10 7.49 -3.80 16.68
N SER A 11 7.74 -2.84 17.60
CA SER A 11 7.80 -1.40 17.31
C SER A 11 8.95 -1.06 16.38
N TYR A 12 8.74 -0.09 15.47
CA TYR A 12 9.75 0.35 14.52
C TYR A 12 9.62 1.83 14.15
N PRO A 13 10.72 2.50 13.82
CA PRO A 13 10.70 3.86 13.30
C PRO A 13 10.42 3.89 11.79
N ILE A 14 9.77 4.99 11.37
CA ILE A 14 9.62 5.39 9.97
C ILE A 14 10.29 6.75 9.81
N TYR A 15 11.21 6.87 8.88
CA TYR A 15 11.84 8.14 8.52
C TYR A 15 11.35 8.58 7.15
N ILE A 16 10.98 9.86 7.05
CA ILE A 16 10.51 10.50 5.81
C ILE A 16 11.38 11.74 5.60
N GLU A 17 12.26 11.70 4.61
CA GLU A 17 13.17 12.81 4.31
C GLU A 17 13.70 12.68 2.88
N GLN A 18 13.68 13.76 2.10
CA GLN A 18 14.30 13.79 0.78
C GLN A 18 15.81 13.58 0.87
N GLY A 19 16.32 12.62 0.12
CA GLY A 19 17.73 12.23 0.12
C GLY A 19 18.17 11.37 1.32
N ILE A 20 17.23 10.79 2.07
CA ILE A 20 17.53 9.95 3.24
C ILE A 20 18.35 8.72 2.87
N LEU A 21 18.25 8.22 1.64
CA LEU A 21 19.05 7.09 1.17
C LEU A 21 20.56 7.37 1.20
N ASN A 22 20.98 8.61 1.22
CA ASN A 22 22.39 8.98 1.42
C ASN A 22 22.88 8.71 2.86
N LYS A 23 21.96 8.49 3.81
CA LYS A 23 22.27 8.21 5.23
C LYS A 23 22.04 6.74 5.58
N ILE A 24 21.81 5.86 4.59
CA ILE A 24 21.39 4.47 4.83
C ILE A 24 22.33 3.71 5.75
N LYS A 25 23.64 3.85 5.57
CA LYS A 25 24.65 3.19 6.40
C LYS A 25 24.48 3.55 7.89
N GLU A 26 24.33 4.83 8.18
CA GLU A 26 24.10 5.32 9.54
C GLU A 26 22.81 4.77 10.14
N LEU A 27 21.71 4.85 9.40
CA LEU A 27 20.39 4.43 9.86
C LEU A 27 20.30 2.90 10.07
N ILE A 28 20.90 2.13 9.18
CA ILE A 28 20.97 0.67 9.32
C ILE A 28 21.80 0.30 10.56
N SER A 29 22.94 0.97 10.82
CA SER A 29 23.78 0.66 11.97
C SER A 29 23.10 0.90 13.33
N GLN A 30 22.04 1.70 13.37
CA GLN A 30 21.25 1.93 14.59
C GLN A 30 20.33 0.75 14.94
N VAL A 31 19.93 -0.05 13.96
CA VAL A 31 18.94 -1.13 14.12
C VAL A 31 19.50 -2.52 13.84
N PHE A 32 20.68 -2.59 13.22
CA PHE A 32 21.30 -3.85 12.81
C PHE A 32 22.79 -3.88 13.09
N THR A 33 23.25 -4.93 13.79
CA THR A 33 24.64 -5.15 14.19
C THR A 33 25.26 -6.43 13.60
N GLY A 34 24.55 -7.10 12.66
CA GLY A 34 25.04 -8.29 11.97
C GLY A 34 26.07 -7.97 10.88
N ALA A 35 26.51 -9.00 10.16
CA ALA A 35 27.59 -8.88 9.17
C ALA A 35 27.10 -8.82 7.73
N LYS A 36 25.95 -9.45 7.42
CA LYS A 36 25.49 -9.61 6.04
C LYS A 36 24.17 -8.92 5.79
N ILE A 37 24.06 -8.36 4.60
CA ILE A 37 22.83 -7.72 4.09
C ILE A 37 22.54 -8.28 2.71
N VAL A 38 21.28 -8.63 2.45
CA VAL A 38 20.78 -8.89 1.10
C VAL A 38 19.78 -7.82 0.70
N ILE A 39 19.98 -7.21 -0.47
CA ILE A 39 19.03 -6.26 -1.05
C ILE A 39 18.18 -7.02 -2.06
N VAL A 40 16.87 -7.05 -1.85
CA VAL A 40 15.88 -7.59 -2.79
C VAL A 40 15.23 -6.42 -3.50
N SER A 41 15.27 -6.44 -4.82
CA SER A 41 14.73 -5.36 -5.67
C SER A 41 14.25 -5.93 -7.00
N ASP A 42 13.70 -5.07 -7.85
CA ASP A 42 13.37 -5.40 -9.23
C ASP A 42 14.30 -4.74 -10.25
N ASP A 43 14.22 -5.19 -11.50
CA ASP A 43 15.05 -4.75 -12.60
C ASP A 43 14.75 -3.32 -13.08
N ASN A 44 13.68 -2.69 -12.58
CA ASN A 44 13.36 -1.27 -12.80
C ASN A 44 14.03 -0.38 -11.74
N VAL A 45 13.91 -0.77 -10.46
CA VAL A 45 14.33 0.05 -9.31
C VAL A 45 15.82 -0.13 -9.01
N PHE A 46 16.35 -1.36 -9.15
CA PHE A 46 17.74 -1.64 -8.82
C PHE A 46 18.76 -0.80 -9.59
N PRO A 47 18.64 -0.60 -10.92
CA PRO A 47 19.55 0.27 -11.66
C PRO A 47 19.55 1.73 -11.20
N LEU A 48 18.42 2.21 -10.66
CA LEU A 48 18.26 3.60 -10.21
C LEU A 48 18.88 3.84 -8.83
N TYR A 49 18.73 2.88 -7.92
CA TYR A 49 19.05 3.09 -6.50
C TYR A 49 19.90 1.98 -5.88
N GLY A 50 19.79 0.74 -6.39
CA GLY A 50 20.41 -0.44 -5.78
C GLY A 50 21.93 -0.37 -5.72
N GLU A 51 22.58 0.00 -6.83
CA GLU A 51 24.04 0.12 -6.88
C GLU A 51 24.58 1.19 -5.90
N GLN A 52 23.85 2.29 -5.75
CA GLN A 52 24.20 3.33 -4.77
C GLN A 52 24.14 2.77 -3.35
N LEU A 53 23.09 2.01 -3.01
CA LEU A 53 22.96 1.39 -1.68
C LEU A 53 24.06 0.36 -1.43
N VAL A 54 24.36 -0.51 -2.40
CA VAL A 54 25.47 -1.46 -2.30
C VAL A 54 26.79 -0.74 -2.01
N ASN A 55 27.09 0.33 -2.75
CA ASN A 55 28.31 1.10 -2.59
C ASN A 55 28.43 1.78 -1.21
N GLN A 56 27.32 2.20 -0.62
CA GLN A 56 27.32 2.80 0.72
C GLN A 56 27.49 1.77 1.83
N LEU A 57 27.04 0.53 1.63
CA LEU A 57 26.98 -0.52 2.65
C LEU A 57 28.19 -1.47 2.63
N LYS A 58 28.81 -1.70 1.47
CA LYS A 58 29.85 -2.73 1.25
C LYS A 58 31.11 -2.60 2.11
N ASP A 59 31.44 -1.38 2.57
CA ASP A 59 32.62 -1.16 3.43
C ASP A 59 32.39 -1.61 4.87
N THR A 60 31.13 -1.89 5.25
CA THR A 60 30.75 -2.28 6.61
C THR A 60 30.13 -3.66 6.66
N TYR A 61 29.41 -4.05 5.59
CA TYR A 61 28.65 -5.28 5.52
C TYR A 61 29.05 -6.09 4.27
N GLU A 62 28.94 -7.41 4.35
CA GLU A 62 28.94 -8.27 3.16
C GLU A 62 27.58 -8.14 2.48
N VAL A 63 27.54 -7.46 1.33
CA VAL A 63 26.29 -7.14 0.62
C VAL A 63 26.09 -8.06 -0.57
N SER A 64 24.95 -8.71 -0.63
CA SER A 64 24.46 -9.47 -1.78
C SER A 64 23.16 -8.87 -2.31
N THR A 65 22.78 -9.25 -3.52
CA THR A 65 21.58 -8.71 -4.18
C THR A 65 20.77 -9.83 -4.81
N VAL A 66 19.45 -9.67 -4.77
CA VAL A 66 18.49 -10.48 -5.50
C VAL A 66 17.62 -9.53 -6.31
N VAL A 67 17.71 -9.60 -7.63
CA VAL A 67 16.95 -8.77 -8.55
C VAL A 67 16.00 -9.65 -9.34
N ILE A 68 14.71 -9.31 -9.28
CA ILE A 68 13.64 -10.04 -9.97
C ILE A 68 13.02 -9.17 -11.06
N PRO A 69 12.28 -9.71 -12.03
CA PRO A 69 11.51 -8.91 -12.97
C PRO A 69 10.51 -8.00 -12.23
N HIS A 70 10.31 -6.78 -12.73
CA HIS A 70 9.36 -5.83 -12.14
C HIS A 70 7.90 -6.22 -12.40
N GLY A 71 6.99 -5.64 -11.62
CA GLY A 71 5.54 -5.72 -11.79
C GLY A 71 4.88 -6.87 -11.03
N GLU A 72 3.54 -6.79 -10.97
CA GLU A 72 2.69 -7.74 -10.23
C GLU A 72 2.89 -9.21 -10.62
N PRO A 73 3.18 -9.57 -11.91
CA PRO A 73 3.48 -10.96 -12.27
C PRO A 73 4.63 -11.60 -11.50
N SER A 74 5.50 -10.83 -10.86
CA SER A 74 6.57 -11.33 -10.00
C SER A 74 6.17 -11.54 -8.55
N LYS A 75 4.97 -11.12 -8.13
CA LYS A 75 4.47 -11.29 -6.76
C LYS A 75 3.81 -12.65 -6.54
N ARG A 76 4.37 -13.72 -7.09
CA ARG A 76 3.79 -15.05 -7.10
C ARG A 76 4.49 -16.02 -6.16
N PHE A 77 3.74 -17.03 -5.69
CA PHE A 77 4.28 -18.06 -4.82
C PHE A 77 5.39 -18.90 -5.47
N ASP A 78 5.29 -19.13 -6.77
CA ASP A 78 6.23 -19.99 -7.53
C ASP A 78 7.61 -19.35 -7.77
N ILE A 79 7.80 -18.05 -7.56
CA ILE A 79 9.12 -17.40 -7.61
C ILE A 79 9.94 -17.60 -6.32
N LEU A 80 9.28 -17.90 -5.20
CA LEU A 80 9.92 -17.98 -3.89
C LEU A 80 11.08 -18.99 -3.82
N PRO A 81 10.99 -20.22 -4.40
CA PRO A 81 12.11 -21.16 -4.40
C PRO A 81 13.38 -20.59 -5.01
N SER A 82 13.26 -19.82 -6.10
CA SER A 82 14.40 -19.17 -6.75
C SER A 82 15.05 -18.12 -5.84
N ILE A 83 14.24 -17.32 -5.15
CA ILE A 83 14.73 -16.31 -4.19
C ILE A 83 15.44 -17.00 -3.03
N TYR A 84 14.84 -18.05 -2.44
CA TYR A 84 15.47 -18.78 -1.34
C TYR A 84 16.79 -19.44 -1.74
N SER A 85 16.90 -19.98 -2.96
CA SER A 85 18.16 -20.53 -3.48
C SER A 85 19.25 -19.45 -3.54
N GLN A 86 18.95 -18.26 -4.04
CA GLN A 86 19.89 -17.14 -4.10
C GLN A 86 20.32 -16.69 -2.68
N LEU A 87 19.40 -16.66 -1.71
CA LEU A 87 19.74 -16.36 -0.31
C LEU A 87 20.67 -17.42 0.30
N LEU A 88 20.46 -18.69 -0.03
CA LEU A 88 21.33 -19.79 0.41
C LEU A 88 22.72 -19.72 -0.23
N GLU A 89 22.81 -19.44 -1.52
CA GLU A 89 24.07 -19.22 -2.24
C GLU A 89 24.87 -18.05 -1.66
N ALA A 90 24.19 -16.95 -1.30
CA ALA A 90 24.76 -15.81 -0.60
C ALA A 90 25.07 -16.09 0.89
N LYS A 91 24.77 -17.32 1.37
CA LYS A 91 24.99 -17.74 2.76
C LYS A 91 24.32 -16.80 3.78
N ILE A 92 23.15 -16.30 3.44
CA ILE A 92 22.32 -15.50 4.36
C ILE A 92 21.78 -16.39 5.46
N THR A 93 21.89 -15.94 6.70
CA THR A 93 21.49 -16.67 7.90
C THR A 93 20.36 -15.96 8.64
N ARG A 94 19.85 -16.56 9.71
CA ARG A 94 18.78 -15.97 10.54
C ARG A 94 19.17 -14.64 11.19
N THR A 95 20.46 -14.38 11.39
CA THR A 95 20.98 -13.18 12.04
C THR A 95 21.23 -12.04 11.09
N ASP A 96 21.09 -12.26 9.77
CA ASP A 96 21.37 -11.30 8.73
C ASP A 96 20.13 -10.44 8.40
N LEU A 97 20.30 -9.45 7.56
CA LEU A 97 19.29 -8.45 7.22
C LEU A 97 18.88 -8.55 5.75
N LEU A 98 17.57 -8.50 5.49
CA LEU A 98 17.02 -8.29 4.17
C LEU A 98 16.58 -6.83 4.04
N ILE A 99 16.94 -6.16 2.96
CA ILE A 99 16.42 -4.84 2.56
C ILE A 99 15.50 -5.02 1.36
N ALA A 100 14.23 -4.66 1.52
CA ALA A 100 13.27 -4.57 0.43
C ALA A 100 13.36 -3.17 -0.21
N LEU A 101 13.89 -3.08 -1.42
CA LEU A 101 14.05 -1.83 -2.17
C LEU A 101 13.13 -1.85 -3.38
N GLY A 102 11.99 -1.15 -3.34
CA GLY A 102 11.05 -1.13 -4.46
C GLY A 102 9.65 -0.66 -4.11
N GLY A 103 8.72 -0.80 -5.04
CA GLY A 103 7.31 -0.53 -4.85
C GLY A 103 6.61 -1.57 -3.96
N GLY A 104 5.27 -1.54 -3.94
CA GLY A 104 4.46 -2.45 -3.11
C GLY A 104 4.72 -3.93 -3.40
N VAL A 105 4.93 -4.31 -4.66
CA VAL A 105 5.26 -5.69 -5.08
C VAL A 105 6.50 -6.20 -4.35
N ILE A 106 7.58 -5.42 -4.37
CA ILE A 106 8.84 -5.79 -3.70
C ILE A 106 8.68 -5.76 -2.18
N GLY A 107 7.99 -4.76 -1.64
CA GLY A 107 7.73 -4.67 -0.20
C GLY A 107 7.02 -5.91 0.34
N ASP A 108 5.96 -6.35 -0.34
CA ASP A 108 5.17 -7.52 0.03
C ASP A 108 5.95 -8.83 -0.16
N LEU A 109 6.53 -9.03 -1.34
CA LEU A 109 7.28 -10.25 -1.67
C LEU A 109 8.50 -10.43 -0.76
N ALA A 110 9.35 -9.41 -0.66
CA ALA A 110 10.56 -9.47 0.17
C ALA A 110 10.25 -9.56 1.66
N GLY A 111 9.18 -8.89 2.11
CA GLY A 111 8.66 -9.02 3.47
C GLY A 111 8.14 -10.44 3.76
N PHE A 112 7.44 -11.06 2.80
CA PHE A 112 7.00 -12.45 2.91
C PHE A 112 8.20 -13.42 2.93
N VAL A 113 9.19 -13.22 2.06
CA VAL A 113 10.47 -13.95 2.10
C VAL A 113 11.12 -13.82 3.48
N ALA A 114 11.19 -12.59 4.02
CA ALA A 114 11.77 -12.36 5.35
C ALA A 114 10.95 -13.00 6.48
N SER A 115 9.65 -13.22 6.30
CA SER A 115 8.80 -13.90 7.27
C SER A 115 8.99 -15.41 7.31
N THR A 116 9.34 -16.02 6.18
CA THR A 116 9.37 -17.47 5.96
C THR A 116 10.78 -18.05 5.92
N TYR A 117 11.76 -17.35 5.33
CA TYR A 117 13.13 -17.81 5.23
C TYR A 117 13.72 -18.07 6.63
N MET A 118 14.25 -19.26 6.85
CA MET A 118 14.79 -19.73 8.15
C MET A 118 13.85 -19.48 9.35
N ARG A 119 12.54 -19.51 9.17
CA ARG A 119 11.47 -19.19 10.15
C ARG A 119 11.44 -17.73 10.57
N GLY A 120 11.94 -16.84 9.73
CA GLY A 120 11.93 -15.41 9.91
C GLY A 120 13.31 -14.80 10.11
N ILE A 121 13.63 -13.82 9.26
CA ILE A 121 14.81 -12.97 9.37
C ILE A 121 14.38 -11.51 9.57
N LYS A 122 15.34 -10.67 9.93
CA LYS A 122 15.10 -9.22 10.03
C LYS A 122 14.96 -8.60 8.64
N PHE A 123 14.13 -7.56 8.52
CA PHE A 123 14.06 -6.82 7.27
C PHE A 123 13.83 -5.32 7.48
N VAL A 124 14.15 -4.55 6.45
CA VAL A 124 13.96 -3.11 6.35
C VAL A 124 13.22 -2.84 5.04
N GLN A 125 12.30 -1.86 5.03
CA GLN A 125 11.62 -1.44 3.82
C GLN A 125 12.11 -0.08 3.34
N ILE A 126 12.33 0.02 2.03
CA ILE A 126 12.64 1.25 1.29
C ILE A 126 11.63 1.36 0.15
N PRO A 127 10.44 1.93 0.42
CA PRO A 127 9.38 2.05 -0.58
C PRO A 127 9.73 3.14 -1.60
N THR A 128 9.53 2.84 -2.90
CA THR A 128 9.93 3.73 -4.01
C THR A 128 8.77 4.21 -4.88
N SER A 129 7.55 3.71 -4.70
CA SER A 129 6.34 4.24 -5.35
C SER A 129 5.47 5.01 -4.36
N LEU A 130 4.62 5.93 -4.84
CA LEU A 130 3.77 6.74 -3.96
C LEU A 130 2.87 5.85 -3.12
N LEU A 131 2.18 4.87 -3.74
CA LEU A 131 1.34 3.91 -3.03
C LEU A 131 2.10 3.20 -1.90
N SER A 132 3.35 2.77 -2.15
CA SER A 132 4.13 2.10 -1.12
C SER A 132 4.61 3.05 -0.02
N GLN A 133 4.89 4.31 -0.34
CA GLN A 133 5.31 5.32 0.63
C GLN A 133 4.19 5.74 1.57
N VAL A 134 2.95 5.87 1.06
CA VAL A 134 1.82 6.33 1.87
C VAL A 134 1.02 5.20 2.51
N ASP A 135 1.14 3.96 1.99
CA ASP A 135 0.28 2.84 2.41
C ASP A 135 1.06 1.55 2.66
N SER A 136 1.44 0.76 1.65
CA SER A 136 1.77 -0.65 1.81
C SER A 136 2.99 -0.93 2.70
N SER A 137 3.93 0.01 2.87
CA SER A 137 5.10 -0.15 3.75
C SER A 137 4.78 -0.12 5.26
N VAL A 138 3.54 0.20 5.64
CA VAL A 138 3.12 0.35 7.04
C VAL A 138 2.07 -0.70 7.41
N GLY A 139 2.22 -1.32 8.59
CA GLY A 139 1.22 -2.25 9.12
C GLY A 139 1.55 -3.73 8.97
N GLY A 140 2.72 -4.05 8.40
CA GLY A 140 3.31 -5.38 8.42
C GLY A 140 2.59 -6.46 7.62
N LYS A 141 1.57 -6.14 6.84
CA LYS A 141 0.97 -7.09 5.90
C LYS A 141 1.95 -7.34 4.77
N VAL A 142 2.34 -8.60 4.57
CA VAL A 142 3.22 -9.03 3.48
C VAL A 142 2.64 -10.29 2.87
N ALA A 143 2.68 -10.41 1.54
CA ALA A 143 1.96 -11.48 0.86
C ALA A 143 2.53 -11.76 -0.53
N VAL A 144 2.10 -12.90 -1.07
CA VAL A 144 2.25 -13.28 -2.47
C VAL A 144 0.91 -13.76 -3.03
N ASP A 145 0.80 -13.70 -4.35
CA ASP A 145 -0.40 -14.08 -5.08
C ASP A 145 -0.40 -15.57 -5.43
N LEU A 146 -1.60 -16.10 -5.55
CA LEU A 146 -1.89 -17.41 -6.14
C LEU A 146 -2.69 -17.22 -7.43
N PRO A 147 -2.79 -18.25 -8.27
CA PRO A 147 -3.68 -18.22 -9.45
C PRO A 147 -5.14 -17.88 -9.11
N GLU A 148 -5.57 -18.20 -7.89
CA GLU A 148 -6.93 -17.99 -7.39
C GLU A 148 -7.19 -16.55 -6.94
N GLY A 149 -6.16 -15.73 -6.70
CA GLY A 149 -6.32 -14.33 -6.30
C GLY A 149 -5.10 -13.70 -5.66
N LYS A 150 -5.14 -12.37 -5.54
CA LYS A 150 -4.09 -11.57 -4.94
C LYS A 150 -4.02 -11.72 -3.42
N ASN A 151 -2.81 -11.67 -2.87
CA ASN A 151 -2.52 -11.60 -1.43
C ASN A 151 -3.09 -12.74 -0.56
N LEU A 152 -3.39 -13.90 -1.16
CA LEU A 152 -4.02 -15.02 -0.45
C LEU A 152 -3.06 -15.77 0.48
N VAL A 153 -1.76 -15.71 0.23
CA VAL A 153 -0.73 -16.31 1.07
C VAL A 153 0.14 -15.20 1.65
N GLY A 154 0.04 -15.00 2.94
CA GLY A 154 0.71 -13.87 3.59
C GLY A 154 1.04 -14.09 5.06
N ALA A 155 1.68 -13.09 5.64
CA ALA A 155 2.02 -13.03 7.06
C ALA A 155 1.93 -11.59 7.58
N PHE A 156 1.87 -11.46 8.91
CA PHE A 156 2.15 -10.19 9.58
C PHE A 156 3.63 -10.17 9.96
N LYS A 157 4.42 -9.35 9.27
CA LYS A 157 5.86 -9.19 9.50
C LYS A 157 6.22 -7.71 9.54
N HIS A 158 6.58 -7.20 10.72
CA HIS A 158 6.99 -5.81 10.87
C HIS A 158 8.48 -5.63 10.53
N PRO A 159 8.85 -4.55 9.81
CA PRO A 159 10.25 -4.23 9.55
C PRO A 159 10.94 -3.71 10.81
N LEU A 160 12.27 -3.73 10.82
CA LEU A 160 13.06 -3.01 11.84
C LEU A 160 13.02 -1.49 11.61
N LEU A 161 12.78 -1.06 10.36
CA LEU A 161 12.91 0.32 9.92
C LEU A 161 12.20 0.48 8.58
N VAL A 162 11.54 1.62 8.37
CA VAL A 162 11.08 2.06 7.04
C VAL A 162 11.77 3.37 6.70
N LEU A 163 12.40 3.43 5.52
CA LEU A 163 13.05 4.62 4.98
C LEU A 163 12.29 5.11 3.76
N ILE A 164 11.60 6.21 3.88
CA ILE A 164 10.83 6.84 2.81
C ILE A 164 11.63 8.03 2.27
N ASP A 165 12.09 7.90 1.03
CA ASP A 165 12.77 8.97 0.31
C ASP A 165 11.85 9.50 -0.81
N PRO A 166 11.19 10.65 -0.62
CA PRO A 166 10.31 11.22 -1.64
C PRO A 166 11.02 11.55 -2.96
N LEU A 167 12.36 11.66 -2.98
CA LEU A 167 13.09 11.86 -4.24
C LEU A 167 12.93 10.69 -5.22
N THR A 168 12.62 9.48 -4.73
CA THR A 168 12.38 8.33 -5.60
C THR A 168 11.14 8.50 -6.48
N LEU A 169 10.20 9.34 -6.08
CA LEU A 169 9.01 9.67 -6.87
C LEU A 169 9.33 10.45 -8.15
N LYS A 170 10.49 11.13 -8.23
CA LYS A 170 10.90 11.87 -9.44
C LYS A 170 11.25 10.98 -10.62
N THR A 171 11.56 9.72 -10.37
CA THR A 171 11.86 8.74 -11.43
C THR A 171 10.70 7.76 -11.64
N LEU A 172 9.63 7.91 -10.86
CA LEU A 172 8.46 7.07 -10.97
C LEU A 172 7.64 7.46 -12.20
N ASP A 173 7.13 6.47 -12.93
CA ASP A 173 6.21 6.72 -14.03
C ASP A 173 4.95 7.46 -13.52
N PRO A 174 4.48 8.51 -14.21
CA PRO A 174 3.29 9.28 -13.80
C PRO A 174 2.05 8.45 -13.53
N HIS A 175 1.87 7.32 -14.20
CA HIS A 175 0.77 6.40 -13.93
C HIS A 175 0.78 5.90 -12.47
N PHE A 176 1.95 5.53 -11.93
CA PHE A 176 2.06 5.08 -10.53
C PHE A 176 1.95 6.23 -9.52
N ILE A 177 2.18 7.48 -9.94
CA ILE A 177 1.84 8.64 -9.11
C ILE A 177 0.32 8.75 -9.00
N THR A 178 -0.38 8.74 -10.15
CA THR A 178 -1.85 8.76 -10.21
C THR A 178 -2.45 7.63 -9.38
N ASP A 179 -1.94 6.40 -9.52
CA ASP A 179 -2.35 5.24 -8.73
C ASP A 179 -2.24 5.51 -7.22
N GLY A 180 -1.08 5.99 -6.77
CA GLY A 180 -0.86 6.31 -5.35
C GLY A 180 -1.78 7.42 -4.81
N MET A 181 -2.21 8.36 -5.65
CA MET A 181 -3.12 9.44 -5.25
C MET A 181 -4.50 8.92 -4.85
N GLY A 182 -4.94 7.76 -5.35
CA GLY A 182 -6.16 7.11 -4.89
C GLY A 182 -6.14 6.88 -3.37
N GLU A 183 -5.04 6.35 -2.85
CA GLU A 183 -4.87 6.12 -1.41
C GLU A 183 -4.69 7.42 -0.61
N VAL A 184 -3.97 8.42 -1.16
CA VAL A 184 -3.82 9.72 -0.50
C VAL A 184 -5.19 10.40 -0.31
N ILE A 185 -6.02 10.41 -1.35
CA ILE A 185 -7.39 10.96 -1.30
C ILE A 185 -8.25 10.16 -0.31
N LYS A 186 -8.13 8.82 -0.28
CA LYS A 186 -8.83 7.96 0.67
C LYS A 186 -8.55 8.38 2.11
N TYR A 187 -7.30 8.64 2.48
CA TYR A 187 -6.96 9.09 3.84
C TYR A 187 -7.64 10.40 4.21
N GLY A 188 -7.67 11.35 3.27
CA GLY A 188 -8.42 12.59 3.44
C GLY A 188 -9.91 12.34 3.67
N CYS A 189 -10.52 11.44 2.88
CA CYS A 189 -11.93 11.09 2.99
C CYS A 189 -12.29 10.48 4.35
N ILE A 190 -11.47 9.56 4.88
CA ILE A 190 -11.82 8.79 6.07
C ILE A 190 -11.44 9.47 7.39
N LYS A 191 -10.37 10.27 7.43
CA LYS A 191 -9.78 10.71 8.70
C LYS A 191 -9.36 12.18 8.75
N ASP A 192 -9.08 12.81 7.62
CA ASP A 192 -8.46 14.14 7.61
C ASP A 192 -9.07 15.05 6.52
N LYS A 193 -10.16 15.73 6.88
CA LYS A 193 -10.78 16.71 5.99
C LYS A 193 -9.79 17.82 5.56
N ALA A 194 -8.87 18.22 6.43
CA ALA A 194 -7.90 19.26 6.10
C ALA A 194 -6.93 18.79 5.02
N LEU A 195 -6.48 17.52 5.09
CA LEU A 195 -5.71 16.90 4.01
C LEU A 195 -6.53 16.86 2.72
N PHE A 196 -7.78 16.42 2.77
CA PHE A 196 -8.64 16.39 1.57
C PHE A 196 -8.78 17.77 0.91
N ASP A 197 -9.07 18.81 1.71
CA ASP A 197 -9.22 20.18 1.22
C ASP A 197 -7.86 20.75 0.71
N GLN A 198 -6.74 20.37 1.33
CA GLN A 198 -5.39 20.74 0.89
C GLN A 198 -5.08 20.16 -0.49
N LEU A 199 -5.43 18.88 -0.74
CA LEU A 199 -5.22 18.24 -2.06
C LEU A 199 -5.96 18.97 -3.18
N ALA A 200 -7.17 19.45 -2.94
CA ALA A 200 -7.92 20.24 -3.92
C ALA A 200 -7.31 21.62 -4.20
N GLY A 201 -6.40 22.11 -3.36
CA GLY A 201 -5.75 23.41 -3.52
C GLY A 201 -4.52 23.41 -4.42
N TYR A 202 -3.90 22.25 -4.69
CA TYR A 202 -2.76 22.18 -5.60
C TYR A 202 -3.21 22.23 -7.06
N ARG A 203 -2.38 22.82 -7.94
CA ARG A 203 -2.69 22.91 -9.38
C ARG A 203 -2.47 21.58 -10.10
N ASP A 204 -1.45 20.86 -9.70
CA ASP A 204 -0.96 19.62 -10.29
C ASP A 204 -0.05 18.89 -9.31
N PHE A 205 0.51 17.73 -9.72
CA PHE A 205 1.42 16.97 -8.87
C PHE A 205 2.74 17.71 -8.59
N ASP A 206 3.24 18.51 -9.52
CA ASP A 206 4.48 19.27 -9.30
C ASP A 206 4.31 20.34 -8.22
N ASP A 207 3.11 20.91 -8.13
CA ASP A 207 2.76 21.86 -7.07
C ASP A 207 2.61 21.13 -5.72
N LEU A 208 1.91 19.99 -5.70
CA LEU A 208 1.78 19.11 -4.55
C LEU A 208 3.15 18.59 -4.06
N TYR A 209 4.07 18.30 -4.99
CA TYR A 209 5.40 17.75 -4.67
C TYR A 209 6.22 18.67 -3.74
N LYS A 210 5.92 19.95 -3.69
CA LYS A 210 6.59 20.90 -2.77
C LYS A 210 6.32 20.56 -1.30
N ASP A 211 5.15 19.99 -1.03
CA ASP A 211 4.68 19.60 0.30
C ASP A 211 4.62 18.07 0.46
N ILE A 212 5.25 17.31 -0.45
CA ILE A 212 5.13 15.85 -0.53
C ILE A 212 5.54 15.15 0.77
N ASP A 213 6.57 15.63 1.44
CA ASP A 213 7.03 15.08 2.71
C ASP A 213 5.94 15.16 3.78
N GLU A 214 5.22 16.29 3.84
CA GLU A 214 4.11 16.51 4.77
C GLU A 214 2.89 15.64 4.42
N ILE A 215 2.57 15.51 3.14
CA ILE A 215 1.46 14.68 2.66
C ILE A 215 1.72 13.21 2.99
N ILE A 216 2.91 12.70 2.68
CA ILE A 216 3.31 11.33 3.03
C ILE A 216 3.25 11.16 4.55
N TYR A 217 3.77 12.12 5.32
CA TYR A 217 3.73 12.07 6.78
C TYR A 217 2.30 11.94 7.31
N LYS A 218 1.36 12.77 6.82
CA LYS A 218 -0.05 12.71 7.23
C LYS A 218 -0.68 11.35 6.93
N CYS A 219 -0.48 10.83 5.72
CA CYS A 219 -1.00 9.52 5.33
C CYS A 219 -0.43 8.39 6.22
N VAL A 220 0.89 8.38 6.40
CA VAL A 220 1.58 7.39 7.24
C VAL A 220 1.16 7.49 8.69
N ASP A 221 0.96 8.71 9.23
CA ASP A 221 0.51 8.91 10.62
C ASP A 221 -0.92 8.44 10.84
N ILE A 222 -1.82 8.70 9.89
CA ILE A 222 -3.18 8.15 9.93
C ILE A 222 -3.13 6.62 9.93
N LYS A 223 -2.34 6.02 9.03
CA LYS A 223 -2.22 4.56 8.97
C LYS A 223 -1.60 3.98 10.23
N ARG A 224 -0.55 4.61 10.78
CA ARG A 224 0.07 4.24 12.05
C ARG A 224 -0.95 4.21 13.18
N ASP A 225 -1.75 5.27 13.34
CA ASP A 225 -2.78 5.34 14.40
C ASP A 225 -3.80 4.19 14.29
N VAL A 226 -4.20 3.86 13.08
CA VAL A 226 -5.12 2.73 12.82
C VAL A 226 -4.45 1.38 13.12
N VAL A 227 -3.22 1.18 12.69
CA VAL A 227 -2.47 -0.07 12.90
C VAL A 227 -2.15 -0.31 14.37
N GLU A 228 -1.81 0.72 15.12
CA GLU A 228 -1.55 0.62 16.57
C GLU A 228 -2.81 0.21 17.37
N LYS A 229 -4.00 0.60 16.90
CA LYS A 229 -5.28 0.23 17.51
C LYS A 229 -5.74 -1.17 17.12
N ASP A 230 -5.45 -1.59 15.90
CA ASP A 230 -5.90 -2.87 15.34
C ASP A 230 -4.82 -3.50 14.45
N LEU A 231 -3.92 -4.25 15.10
CA LEU A 231 -2.78 -4.88 14.45
C LEU A 231 -3.19 -5.94 13.41
N TYR A 232 -4.25 -6.69 13.68
CA TYR A 232 -4.63 -7.88 12.91
C TYR A 232 -5.84 -7.70 11.99
N ASP A 233 -6.34 -6.46 11.85
CA ASP A 233 -7.44 -6.13 10.92
C ASP A 233 -8.79 -6.78 11.28
N PHE A 234 -9.14 -6.77 12.57
CA PHE A 234 -10.42 -7.30 13.06
C PHE A 234 -11.45 -6.23 13.44
N GLY A 235 -11.09 -4.96 13.44
CA GLY A 235 -11.95 -3.87 13.93
C GLY A 235 -11.69 -2.51 13.28
N ASP A 236 -10.99 -1.63 13.99
CA ASP A 236 -10.77 -0.23 13.58
C ASP A 236 -10.04 -0.08 12.23
N ARG A 237 -9.20 -1.06 11.88
CA ARG A 237 -8.47 -1.09 10.61
C ARG A 237 -9.39 -1.25 9.40
N LEU A 238 -10.64 -1.71 9.59
CA LEU A 238 -11.63 -1.77 8.52
C LEU A 238 -11.84 -0.42 7.82
N CYS A 239 -11.60 0.71 8.49
CA CYS A 239 -11.74 2.04 7.89
C CYS A 239 -10.88 2.22 6.62
N LEU A 240 -9.73 1.52 6.55
CA LEU A 240 -8.85 1.56 5.39
C LEU A 240 -9.48 0.92 4.13
N ASN A 241 -10.54 0.15 4.30
CA ASN A 241 -11.27 -0.50 3.21
C ASN A 241 -12.35 0.40 2.57
N PHE A 242 -12.34 1.71 2.82
CA PHE A 242 -13.22 2.64 2.12
C PHE A 242 -12.95 2.57 0.61
N GLY A 243 -14.00 2.30 -0.18
CA GLY A 243 -13.90 2.05 -1.63
C GLY A 243 -13.43 0.64 -2.03
N HIS A 244 -12.75 -0.11 -1.16
CA HIS A 244 -12.07 -1.36 -1.51
C HIS A 244 -13.03 -2.51 -1.85
N THR A 245 -14.18 -2.62 -1.20
CA THR A 245 -15.13 -3.72 -1.51
C THR A 245 -15.56 -3.70 -2.98
N ILE A 246 -15.87 -2.51 -3.50
CA ILE A 246 -16.22 -2.32 -4.90
C ILE A 246 -14.95 -2.31 -5.76
N GLY A 247 -13.88 -1.64 -5.32
CA GLY A 247 -12.60 -1.57 -6.03
C GLY A 247 -12.03 -2.96 -6.35
N HIS A 248 -11.93 -3.86 -5.36
CA HIS A 248 -11.46 -5.23 -5.59
C HIS A 248 -12.37 -6.01 -6.55
N SER A 249 -13.68 -5.80 -6.50
CA SER A 249 -14.58 -6.44 -7.46
C SER A 249 -14.39 -5.93 -8.89
N ILE A 250 -14.03 -4.66 -9.06
CA ILE A 250 -13.63 -4.08 -10.36
C ILE A 250 -12.32 -4.69 -10.83
N GLU A 251 -11.28 -4.71 -9.98
CA GLU A 251 -9.99 -5.34 -10.32
C GLU A 251 -10.19 -6.78 -10.77
N GLN A 252 -10.98 -7.57 -10.03
CA GLN A 252 -11.26 -8.97 -10.34
C GLN A 252 -12.07 -9.13 -11.63
N HIS A 253 -13.11 -8.31 -11.85
CA HIS A 253 -13.94 -8.33 -13.06
C HIS A 253 -13.10 -8.10 -14.32
N PHE A 254 -12.12 -7.22 -14.26
CA PHE A 254 -11.19 -6.92 -15.36
C PHE A 254 -9.89 -7.72 -15.30
N HIS A 255 -9.84 -8.80 -14.54
CA HIS A 255 -8.68 -9.70 -14.43
C HIS A 255 -7.37 -8.97 -14.04
N TYR A 256 -7.48 -7.85 -13.32
CA TYR A 256 -6.35 -7.00 -12.88
C TYR A 256 -5.57 -6.33 -14.03
N GLU A 257 -6.15 -6.25 -15.23
CA GLU A 257 -5.47 -5.76 -16.43
C GLU A 257 -5.86 -4.34 -16.83
N LYS A 258 -7.07 -3.87 -16.46
CA LYS A 258 -7.63 -2.61 -16.97
C LYS A 258 -7.40 -1.43 -16.03
N TYR A 259 -7.61 -1.62 -14.76
CA TYR A 259 -7.50 -0.58 -13.74
C TYR A 259 -6.39 -0.93 -12.75
N SER A 260 -5.58 0.06 -12.38
CA SER A 260 -4.67 -0.05 -11.25
C SER A 260 -5.43 -0.07 -9.93
N HIS A 261 -4.73 -0.36 -8.82
CA HIS A 261 -5.36 -0.45 -7.50
C HIS A 261 -6.01 0.87 -7.08
N GLY A 262 -5.28 1.98 -7.17
CA GLY A 262 -5.80 3.30 -6.79
C GLY A 262 -6.92 3.78 -7.68
N GLU A 263 -6.89 3.45 -8.98
CA GLU A 263 -8.00 3.72 -9.91
C GLU A 263 -9.27 2.96 -9.50
N ALA A 264 -9.15 1.67 -9.25
CA ALA A 264 -10.28 0.83 -8.84
C ALA A 264 -10.86 1.25 -7.47
N VAL A 265 -9.99 1.56 -6.51
CA VAL A 265 -10.40 2.07 -5.20
C VAL A 265 -11.06 3.45 -5.34
N GLY A 266 -10.55 4.32 -6.19
CA GLY A 266 -11.15 5.63 -6.50
C GLY A 266 -12.58 5.50 -7.00
N ILE A 267 -12.81 4.66 -8.02
CA ILE A 267 -14.16 4.34 -8.52
C ILE A 267 -15.04 3.78 -7.39
N GLY A 268 -14.50 2.87 -6.59
CA GLY A 268 -15.21 2.28 -5.46
C GLY A 268 -15.60 3.30 -4.38
N MET A 269 -14.75 4.31 -4.11
CA MET A 269 -15.08 5.42 -3.19
C MET A 269 -16.26 6.23 -3.70
N VAL A 270 -16.28 6.59 -4.99
CA VAL A 270 -17.39 7.31 -5.62
C VAL A 270 -18.68 6.49 -5.53
N ALA A 271 -18.63 5.24 -5.95
CA ALA A 271 -19.80 4.37 -6.00
C ALA A 271 -20.43 4.16 -4.63
N ILE A 272 -19.63 3.79 -3.61
CA ILE A 272 -20.17 3.55 -2.26
C ILE A 272 -20.69 4.83 -1.60
N THR A 273 -20.09 5.99 -1.89
CA THR A 273 -20.56 7.27 -1.36
C THR A 273 -21.88 7.68 -2.03
N ARG A 274 -22.01 7.47 -3.35
CA ARG A 274 -23.27 7.72 -4.09
C ARG A 274 -24.41 6.87 -3.54
N ILE A 275 -24.17 5.60 -3.28
CA ILE A 275 -25.12 4.70 -2.64
C ILE A 275 -25.51 5.22 -1.25
N ALA A 276 -24.54 5.63 -0.47
CA ALA A 276 -24.78 6.17 0.87
C ALA A 276 -25.61 7.47 0.84
N GLU A 277 -25.36 8.37 -0.11
CA GLU A 277 -26.18 9.58 -0.31
C GLU A 277 -27.62 9.27 -0.70
N LEU A 278 -27.83 8.32 -1.63
CA LEU A 278 -29.18 7.89 -2.06
C LEU A 278 -29.99 7.30 -0.90
N LYS A 279 -29.33 6.61 0.01
CA LYS A 279 -29.94 6.02 1.23
C LYS A 279 -30.06 7.04 2.37
N GLY A 280 -29.59 8.26 2.23
CA GLY A 280 -29.56 9.25 3.31
C GLY A 280 -28.58 8.92 4.45
N LEU A 281 -27.56 8.12 4.16
CA LEU A 281 -26.53 7.65 5.09
C LEU A 281 -25.26 8.51 5.04
N CYS A 282 -25.16 9.44 4.09
CA CYS A 282 -24.06 10.37 3.88
C CYS A 282 -24.60 11.78 3.62
N GLU A 283 -23.81 12.79 3.97
CA GLU A 283 -24.11 14.18 3.62
C GLU A 283 -24.16 14.37 2.10
N GLN A 284 -25.22 15.04 1.62
CA GLN A 284 -25.42 15.29 0.19
C GLN A 284 -24.30 16.17 -0.39
N GLY A 285 -23.83 15.81 -1.60
CA GLY A 285 -22.75 16.51 -2.29
C GLY A 285 -21.35 15.98 -1.98
N THR A 286 -21.21 14.99 -1.05
CA THR A 286 -19.94 14.33 -0.74
C THR A 286 -19.39 13.58 -1.95
N THR A 287 -20.26 12.86 -2.68
CA THR A 287 -19.91 12.14 -3.91
C THR A 287 -19.24 13.06 -4.91
N LYS A 288 -19.88 14.20 -5.21
CA LYS A 288 -19.37 15.16 -6.17
C LYS A 288 -17.99 15.69 -5.78
N ARG A 289 -17.77 15.95 -4.50
CA ARG A 289 -16.46 16.41 -4.01
C ARG A 289 -15.37 15.36 -4.21
N ILE A 290 -15.69 14.07 -4.00
CA ILE A 290 -14.76 12.97 -4.23
C ILE A 290 -14.47 12.82 -5.73
N GLU A 291 -15.50 12.89 -6.58
CA GLU A 291 -15.34 12.89 -8.05
C GLU A 291 -14.42 14.01 -8.54
N GLU A 292 -14.63 15.23 -8.03
CA GLU A 292 -13.80 16.40 -8.37
C GLU A 292 -12.34 16.18 -7.92
N ALA A 293 -12.11 15.66 -6.72
CA ALA A 293 -10.77 15.38 -6.20
C ALA A 293 -10.05 14.29 -6.99
N LEU A 294 -10.72 13.20 -7.33
CA LEU A 294 -10.16 12.13 -8.15
C LEU A 294 -9.83 12.60 -9.56
N SER A 295 -10.77 13.28 -10.21
CA SER A 295 -10.60 13.82 -11.57
C SER A 295 -9.45 14.82 -11.64
N HIS A 296 -9.22 15.61 -10.59
CA HIS A 296 -8.12 16.57 -10.50
C HIS A 296 -6.76 15.89 -10.66
N TYR A 297 -6.61 14.66 -10.17
CA TYR A 297 -5.39 13.84 -10.30
C TYR A 297 -5.49 12.79 -11.41
N ASN A 298 -6.39 12.96 -12.38
CA ASN A 298 -6.60 12.06 -13.52
C ASN A 298 -7.02 10.62 -13.14
N LEU A 299 -7.59 10.44 -11.96
CA LEU A 299 -8.18 9.16 -11.57
C LEU A 299 -9.59 9.01 -12.17
N PRO A 300 -9.95 7.83 -12.67
CA PRO A 300 -11.28 7.54 -13.14
C PRO A 300 -12.29 7.53 -12.00
N THR A 301 -13.53 7.96 -12.30
CA THR A 301 -14.63 7.98 -11.34
C THR A 301 -15.73 6.95 -11.65
N HIS A 302 -15.62 6.25 -12.79
CA HIS A 302 -16.58 5.26 -13.27
C HIS A 302 -15.87 4.12 -14.00
N ALA A 303 -16.38 2.89 -13.86
CA ALA A 303 -15.90 1.71 -14.59
C ALA A 303 -16.78 1.35 -15.80
N ASN A 304 -18.02 1.85 -15.86
CA ASN A 304 -19.06 1.50 -16.84
C ASN A 304 -19.34 -0.01 -16.84
N VAL A 305 -19.54 -0.56 -15.65
CA VAL A 305 -19.84 -1.98 -15.43
C VAL A 305 -21.19 -2.10 -14.72
N PRO A 306 -22.12 -2.96 -15.21
CA PRO A 306 -23.35 -3.23 -14.49
C PRO A 306 -23.06 -3.77 -13.09
N THR A 307 -23.66 -3.16 -12.07
CA THR A 307 -23.44 -3.51 -10.66
C THR A 307 -23.70 -5.01 -10.38
N LYS A 308 -24.65 -5.61 -11.09
CA LYS A 308 -24.96 -7.07 -11.01
C LYS A 308 -23.76 -7.97 -11.38
N GLU A 309 -22.86 -7.49 -12.24
CA GLU A 309 -21.66 -8.25 -12.59
C GLU A 309 -20.62 -8.19 -11.48
N LEU A 310 -20.50 -7.05 -10.82
CA LEU A 310 -19.59 -6.87 -9.68
C LEU A 310 -20.02 -7.69 -8.46
N LEU A 311 -21.33 -7.89 -8.24
CA LEU A 311 -21.81 -8.78 -7.17
C LEU A 311 -21.26 -10.19 -7.30
N LYS A 312 -21.10 -10.72 -8.50
CA LYS A 312 -20.54 -12.06 -8.73
C LYS A 312 -19.09 -12.15 -8.26
N ALA A 313 -18.32 -11.07 -8.49
CA ALA A 313 -16.94 -10.98 -8.03
C ALA A 313 -16.86 -10.89 -6.50
N ILE A 314 -17.73 -10.12 -5.86
CA ILE A 314 -17.85 -10.05 -4.39
C ILE A 314 -18.14 -11.42 -3.77
N ASP A 315 -18.96 -12.24 -4.41
CA ASP A 315 -19.27 -13.59 -3.94
C ASP A 315 -18.09 -14.55 -3.99
N LEU A 316 -17.21 -14.38 -4.98
CA LEU A 316 -16.01 -15.20 -5.13
C LEU A 316 -14.92 -14.82 -4.11
N ASP A 317 -14.77 -13.55 -3.81
CA ASP A 317 -13.74 -13.05 -2.86
C ASP A 317 -14.04 -13.45 -1.41
N LYS A 318 -15.32 -13.56 -1.06
CA LYS A 318 -15.74 -13.93 0.30
C LYS A 318 -16.57 -15.21 0.26
N LYS A 319 -15.95 -16.38 0.49
CA LYS A 319 -16.63 -17.63 0.87
C LYS A 319 -17.37 -17.43 2.22
N ASN A 320 -18.22 -16.41 2.29
CA ASN A 320 -18.89 -16.02 3.51
C ASN A 320 -20.22 -16.77 3.64
N ILE A 321 -20.30 -17.53 4.71
CA ILE A 321 -21.50 -18.23 5.21
C ILE A 321 -22.62 -17.25 5.57
N ASN A 322 -22.33 -15.94 5.75
CA ASN A 322 -23.29 -14.88 6.05
C ASN A 322 -23.35 -13.86 4.92
N SER A 323 -24.55 -13.55 4.42
CA SER A 323 -24.83 -12.56 3.37
C SER A 323 -24.54 -11.10 3.75
N THR A 324 -24.16 -10.83 5.00
CA THR A 324 -23.94 -9.47 5.54
C THR A 324 -22.47 -9.08 5.39
N LEU A 325 -22.22 -7.92 4.77
CA LEU A 325 -20.91 -7.31 4.62
C LEU A 325 -20.76 -6.09 5.53
N SER A 326 -19.52 -5.75 5.84
CA SER A 326 -19.15 -4.50 6.49
C SER A 326 -18.69 -3.50 5.43
N PHE A 327 -19.49 -2.47 5.19
CA PHE A 327 -19.15 -1.36 4.30
C PHE A 327 -18.58 -0.21 5.12
N VAL A 328 -17.52 0.41 4.63
CA VAL A 328 -17.04 1.67 5.17
C VAL A 328 -17.77 2.79 4.45
N LEU A 329 -18.53 3.59 5.18
CA LEU A 329 -19.27 4.72 4.67
C LEU A 329 -18.74 6.01 5.30
N LEU A 330 -18.92 7.13 4.61
CA LEU A 330 -18.69 8.46 5.16
C LEU A 330 -19.99 9.02 5.72
N LYS A 331 -19.92 9.72 6.86
CA LYS A 331 -20.95 10.68 7.25
C LYS A 331 -20.78 11.96 6.44
N THR A 332 -19.53 12.42 6.37
CA THR A 332 -19.04 13.55 5.57
C THR A 332 -17.54 13.32 5.33
N ILE A 333 -16.88 14.14 4.51
CA ILE A 333 -15.43 14.10 4.32
C ILE A 333 -14.70 14.25 5.67
N GLY A 334 -13.80 13.32 5.96
CA GLY A 334 -13.02 13.25 7.20
C GLY A 334 -13.69 12.45 8.33
N GLU A 335 -14.92 11.99 8.15
CA GLU A 335 -15.65 11.22 9.17
C GLU A 335 -16.30 9.98 8.58
N TYR A 336 -15.79 8.81 8.96
CA TYR A 336 -16.28 7.51 8.52
C TYR A 336 -17.05 6.76 9.63
N TYR A 337 -17.78 5.73 9.23
CA TYR A 337 -18.30 4.69 10.12
C TYR A 337 -18.43 3.37 9.37
N VAL A 338 -18.51 2.26 10.12
CA VAL A 338 -18.72 0.94 9.55
C VAL A 338 -20.21 0.62 9.57
N HIS A 339 -20.76 0.35 8.41
CA HIS A 339 -22.16 -0.01 8.19
C HIS A 339 -22.27 -1.48 7.81
N LYS A 340 -23.14 -2.23 8.47
CA LYS A 340 -23.40 -3.63 8.12
C LYS A 340 -24.69 -3.73 7.34
N ASP A 341 -24.61 -4.25 6.12
CA ASP A 341 -25.78 -4.44 5.25
C ASP A 341 -25.58 -5.69 4.38
N GLN A 342 -26.64 -6.08 3.65
CA GLN A 342 -26.56 -7.12 2.64
C GLN A 342 -25.67 -6.63 1.49
N LYS A 343 -24.98 -7.56 0.81
CA LYS A 343 -24.15 -7.23 -0.36
C LYS A 343 -24.95 -6.55 -1.47
N GLU A 344 -26.24 -6.83 -1.57
CA GLU A 344 -27.20 -6.26 -2.51
C GLU A 344 -27.37 -4.74 -2.33
N MET A 345 -26.86 -4.15 -1.24
CA MET A 345 -26.81 -2.70 -1.05
C MET A 345 -26.17 -1.98 -2.26
N ILE A 346 -25.21 -2.62 -2.93
CA ILE A 346 -24.56 -2.03 -4.11
C ILE A 346 -25.48 -1.90 -5.32
N LEU A 347 -26.61 -2.64 -5.37
CA LEU A 347 -27.59 -2.56 -6.45
C LEU A 347 -28.46 -1.30 -6.43
N GLU A 348 -28.29 -0.40 -5.46
CA GLU A 348 -28.95 0.91 -5.44
C GLU A 348 -28.53 1.81 -6.63
N VAL A 349 -27.45 1.45 -7.31
CA VAL A 349 -27.01 2.05 -8.57
C VAL A 349 -26.96 0.96 -9.66
N GLU A 350 -27.37 1.29 -10.89
CA GLU A 350 -27.43 0.35 -12.01
C GLU A 350 -26.01 0.03 -12.53
N ASP A 351 -25.17 1.06 -12.62
CA ASP A 351 -23.81 0.97 -13.14
C ASP A 351 -22.82 1.69 -12.20
N ILE A 352 -21.59 1.17 -12.18
CA ILE A 352 -20.44 1.74 -11.45
C ILE A 352 -19.36 2.15 -12.42
#